data_849e0e6f1165b566476f2402d1a18c72
#
_entry.id   849e0e6f1165b566476f2402d1a18c72
#
_cell.length_a   1.000
_cell.length_b   1.000
_cell.length_c   1.000
_cell.angle_alpha   90.00
_cell.angle_beta   90.00
_cell.angle_gamma   90.00
#
_symmetry.space_group_name_H-M   'P 1'
#
loop_
_entity.id
_entity.type
_entity.pdbx_description
1 polymer ?
#
loop_
_entity_poly.entity_id
_entity_poly.type
_entity_poly.pdbx_seq_one_letter_code
_entity_poly.pdbx_strand_id
1 'polypeptide(L)'
;MCGIVGFTGEHQAAPILLDGLSKLEYRGYDSAGIAVRDGSADAEIIKAKGRLKVLAEKTNDGESVKGTCGIGHTRWATHGEPSENNAHPHASDDGNVVAVHNGIIENYQELKDKLVRKGYTFYSETDTEVAVKLIDYYYKKYEGTPVDAINHALVRIRGSYALAIMFRDYPEEIYVARKDSPMILGVANGESYIGSDVPAILKYTRDVYYIGNQEMARVRKGEITFYNLDGEEIEKELKTVEWDAEAAEKSGYEHFMIKEIHEQPKAVSDTLNSVIKDGMIDLSEVGLSEEEIKEISQIYIVACGSAYHVGVAAQYVMEDFARIPVRVELASEFRYRNPILDPKGLVVIISQSGETADSLAALRESKKQGVKTLGIVNVIGSSIAREADNVYYTLAGPEIAVATTKAYSTQLIAAYTLAIQFAKIRGQITEEQYIGYIEELQTIPEKIQRIIEDKERLQWFASKQVNAKDIFFIGRGIDYAISLEGSLKMKEISYIHSEAYAAGELKHGTISLIEDGTLVIGVLTQPELYEKTLSNMVECKSRGAYLMGLTTFGHYNIEENADFSVYIPKTDPHFATSLAVIPLQLLGYYVSVAKGLDVDKPRNLAKSVTVE
;
A
#
# COMPACT_ATOMS: atom_id res chain seq x y z
N MET A 1 5.87 -0.27 8.42
CA MET A 1 5.32 -1.55 8.93
C MET A 1 6.33 -2.64 8.86
N CYS A 2 6.11 -3.71 9.63
CA CYS A 2 7.05 -4.80 9.84
C CYS A 2 6.89 -5.93 8.80
N GLY A 3 7.94 -6.74 8.59
CA GLY A 3 7.91 -7.96 7.80
C GLY A 3 8.14 -9.19 8.68
N ILE A 4 7.32 -10.24 8.50
CA ILE A 4 7.49 -11.54 9.14
C ILE A 4 7.82 -12.59 8.09
N VAL A 5 8.79 -13.44 8.39
CA VAL A 5 9.10 -14.67 7.66
C VAL A 5 9.27 -15.81 8.65
N GLY A 6 8.76 -16.98 8.32
CA GLY A 6 8.99 -18.22 9.08
C GLY A 6 9.24 -19.39 8.13
N PHE A 7 9.99 -20.35 8.63
CA PHE A 7 10.33 -21.55 7.87
C PHE A 7 10.49 -22.76 8.81
N THR A 8 9.96 -23.90 8.37
CA THR A 8 10.27 -25.22 8.96
C THR A 8 10.36 -26.27 7.85
N GLY A 9 11.47 -27.01 7.81
CA GLY A 9 11.75 -27.92 6.71
C GLY A 9 13.01 -28.76 6.92
N GLU A 10 13.66 -29.13 5.82
CA GLU A 10 14.93 -29.86 5.81
C GLU A 10 16.16 -28.94 5.63
N HIS A 11 15.95 -27.79 4.98
CA HIS A 11 17.01 -26.84 4.72
C HIS A 11 17.33 -25.98 5.95
N GLN A 12 18.49 -25.32 5.94
CA GLN A 12 18.86 -24.36 6.97
C GLN A 12 17.91 -23.14 6.92
N ALA A 13 17.31 -22.81 8.06
CA ALA A 13 16.30 -21.78 8.14
C ALA A 13 16.87 -20.36 7.93
N ALA A 14 18.02 -20.05 8.51
CA ALA A 14 18.54 -18.68 8.53
C ALA A 14 18.72 -18.06 7.12
N PRO A 15 19.31 -18.72 6.10
CA PRO A 15 19.40 -18.17 4.75
C PRO A 15 18.03 -17.91 4.12
N ILE A 16 17.04 -18.80 4.35
CA ILE A 16 15.67 -18.66 3.83
C ILE A 16 14.96 -17.47 4.50
N LEU A 17 15.13 -17.33 5.82
CA LEU A 17 14.59 -16.19 6.55
C LEU A 17 15.16 -14.87 6.04
N LEU A 18 16.48 -14.78 5.85
CA LEU A 18 17.14 -13.57 5.34
C LEU A 18 16.70 -13.24 3.90
N ASP A 19 16.58 -14.24 3.03
CA ASP A 19 16.09 -14.06 1.67
C ASP A 19 14.65 -13.52 1.67
N GLY A 20 13.74 -14.12 2.41
CA GLY A 20 12.37 -13.65 2.54
C GLY A 20 12.25 -12.27 3.18
N LEU A 21 13.03 -11.99 4.23
CA LEU A 21 13.07 -10.67 4.86
C LEU A 21 13.61 -9.59 3.92
N SER A 22 14.55 -9.92 3.01
CA SER A 22 15.04 -8.99 2.00
C SER A 22 13.95 -8.51 1.06
N LYS A 23 12.98 -9.37 0.77
CA LYS A 23 11.79 -9.05 -0.04
C LYS A 23 10.74 -8.25 0.72
N LEU A 24 10.84 -8.17 2.06
CA LEU A 24 9.93 -7.41 2.93
C LEU A 24 10.56 -6.13 3.52
N GLU A 25 11.82 -5.84 3.22
CA GLU A 25 12.52 -4.68 3.79
C GLU A 25 11.84 -3.33 3.46
N TYR A 26 11.06 -3.27 2.37
CA TYR A 26 10.22 -2.11 2.06
C TYR A 26 9.11 -1.85 3.10
N ARG A 27 8.80 -2.84 3.94
CA ARG A 27 7.83 -2.73 5.04
C ARG A 27 8.45 -2.22 6.35
N GLY A 28 9.74 -2.48 6.60
CA GLY A 28 10.43 -2.05 7.82
C GLY A 28 11.93 -2.25 7.71
N TYR A 29 12.71 -1.29 8.19
CA TYR A 29 14.16 -1.25 8.05
C TYR A 29 14.89 -0.61 9.24
N ASP A 30 14.18 -0.39 10.36
CA ASP A 30 14.74 0.24 11.57
C ASP A 30 15.57 -0.73 12.40
N SER A 31 15.18 -1.98 12.39
CA SER A 31 15.91 -3.10 12.98
C SER A 31 15.44 -4.43 12.39
N ALA A 32 16.25 -5.46 12.53
CA ALA A 32 15.93 -6.81 12.07
C ALA A 32 16.43 -7.86 13.06
N GLY A 33 15.85 -9.06 13.01
CA GLY A 33 16.34 -10.18 13.77
C GLY A 33 15.72 -11.50 13.35
N ILE A 34 16.40 -12.58 13.70
CA ILE A 34 15.96 -13.96 13.50
C ILE A 34 16.06 -14.75 14.79
N ALA A 35 15.22 -15.75 14.93
CA ALA A 35 15.36 -16.84 15.90
C ALA A 35 15.33 -18.16 15.15
N VAL A 36 16.33 -18.99 15.35
CA VAL A 36 16.46 -20.27 14.69
C VAL A 36 16.69 -21.37 15.74
N ARG A 37 16.10 -22.52 15.52
CA ARG A 37 16.19 -23.65 16.42
C ARG A 37 16.80 -24.86 15.72
N ASP A 38 17.75 -25.50 16.42
CA ASP A 38 18.37 -26.76 16.02
C ASP A 38 17.88 -27.87 16.97
N GLY A 39 16.87 -28.63 16.54
CA GLY A 39 16.28 -29.66 17.37
C GLY A 39 15.76 -29.15 18.71
N SER A 40 16.11 -29.83 19.80
CA SER A 40 15.65 -29.50 21.17
C SER A 40 16.43 -28.37 21.86
N ALA A 41 17.43 -27.77 21.21
CA ALA A 41 18.17 -26.65 21.78
C ALA A 41 17.31 -25.40 21.91
N ASP A 42 17.74 -24.47 22.78
CA ASP A 42 17.14 -23.14 22.85
C ASP A 42 17.28 -22.42 21.49
N ALA A 43 16.32 -21.57 21.18
CA ALA A 43 16.40 -20.80 19.95
C ALA A 43 17.59 -19.83 20.01
N GLU A 44 18.45 -19.86 18.99
CA GLU A 44 19.48 -18.85 18.79
C GLU A 44 18.82 -17.57 18.25
N ILE A 45 18.88 -16.48 19.03
CA ILE A 45 18.27 -15.19 18.70
C ILE A 45 19.35 -14.20 18.34
N ILE A 46 19.35 -13.69 17.11
CA ILE A 46 20.30 -12.69 16.63
C ILE A 46 19.53 -11.47 16.14
N LYS A 47 19.91 -10.29 16.63
CA LYS A 47 19.25 -9.02 16.36
C LYS A 47 20.26 -7.98 15.89
N ALA A 48 19.78 -7.02 15.10
CA ALA A 48 20.58 -5.88 14.62
C ALA A 48 19.72 -4.61 14.55
N LYS A 49 20.29 -3.48 14.94
CA LYS A 49 19.74 -2.16 14.66
C LYS A 49 20.10 -1.77 13.22
N GLY A 50 19.16 -1.17 12.49
CA GLY A 50 19.35 -0.72 11.12
C GLY A 50 18.82 -1.71 10.09
N ARG A 51 19.25 -1.53 8.84
CA ARG A 51 18.80 -2.33 7.70
C ARG A 51 19.19 -3.81 7.81
N LEU A 52 18.47 -4.66 7.11
CA LEU A 52 18.66 -6.11 7.09
C LEU A 52 20.12 -6.53 6.79
N LYS A 53 20.83 -5.74 5.99
CA LYS A 53 22.24 -5.97 5.68
C LYS A 53 23.12 -6.13 6.93
N VAL A 54 22.84 -5.37 8.01
CA VAL A 54 23.60 -5.48 9.27
C VAL A 54 23.39 -6.84 9.93
N LEU A 55 22.16 -7.37 9.87
CA LEU A 55 21.83 -8.71 10.37
C LEU A 55 22.50 -9.80 9.50
N ALA A 56 22.45 -9.65 8.18
CA ALA A 56 23.11 -10.56 7.25
C ALA A 56 24.63 -10.64 7.49
N GLU A 57 25.29 -9.51 7.68
CA GLU A 57 26.72 -9.46 8.03
C GLU A 57 27.00 -10.14 9.39
N LYS A 58 26.17 -9.92 10.43
CA LYS A 58 26.30 -10.57 11.75
C LYS A 58 26.17 -12.09 11.68
N THR A 59 25.40 -12.60 10.74
CA THR A 59 25.10 -14.03 10.59
C THR A 59 25.89 -14.70 9.47
N ASN A 60 26.84 -14.00 8.82
CA ASN A 60 27.52 -14.45 7.62
C ASN A 60 26.51 -14.96 6.58
N ASP A 61 25.56 -14.11 6.18
CA ASP A 61 24.44 -14.42 5.29
C ASP A 61 23.62 -15.65 5.73
N GLY A 62 23.53 -15.88 7.05
CA GLY A 62 22.81 -16.99 7.68
C GLY A 62 23.63 -18.27 7.80
N GLU A 63 24.83 -18.36 7.23
CA GLU A 63 25.64 -19.60 7.27
C GLU A 63 26.16 -19.96 8.66
N SER A 64 26.34 -18.96 9.54
CA SER A 64 26.81 -19.18 10.91
C SER A 64 25.72 -19.70 11.86
N VAL A 65 24.45 -19.60 11.49
CA VAL A 65 23.28 -19.99 12.33
C VAL A 65 22.73 -21.32 11.84
N LYS A 66 22.72 -22.31 12.71
CA LYS A 66 22.28 -23.68 12.38
C LYS A 66 20.88 -23.95 12.89
N GLY A 67 20.11 -24.70 12.10
CA GLY A 67 18.77 -25.15 12.44
C GLY A 67 17.81 -25.07 11.25
N THR A 68 16.77 -25.89 11.33
CA THR A 68 15.81 -26.10 10.23
C THR A 68 14.41 -25.53 10.53
N CYS A 69 14.23 -24.91 11.69
CA CYS A 69 13.00 -24.22 12.09
C CYS A 69 13.33 -22.82 12.61
N GLY A 70 12.68 -21.79 12.08
CA GLY A 70 12.97 -20.42 12.53
C GLY A 70 11.96 -19.40 12.09
N ILE A 71 12.02 -18.23 12.76
CA ILE A 71 11.22 -17.05 12.49
C ILE A 71 12.12 -15.83 12.37
N GLY A 72 11.73 -14.88 11.54
CA GLY A 72 12.48 -13.66 11.32
C GLY A 72 11.58 -12.44 11.14
N HIS A 73 12.16 -11.27 11.37
CA HIS A 73 11.42 -10.02 11.40
C HIS A 73 12.25 -8.84 10.92
N THR A 74 11.63 -7.95 10.14
CA THR A 74 12.12 -6.59 9.90
C THR A 74 11.14 -5.60 10.53
N ARG A 75 11.67 -4.69 11.36
CA ARG A 75 10.86 -3.83 12.20
C ARG A 75 10.74 -2.42 11.65
N TRP A 76 9.52 -1.91 11.71
CA TRP A 76 9.19 -0.50 11.72
C TRP A 76 8.78 -0.12 13.14
N ALA A 77 9.53 0.78 13.77
CA ALA A 77 9.33 1.09 15.19
C ALA A 77 8.00 1.84 15.42
N THR A 78 7.15 1.27 16.25
CA THR A 78 5.90 1.87 16.76
C THR A 78 6.00 2.13 18.28
N HIS A 79 6.46 1.13 19.03
CA HIS A 79 6.67 1.19 20.49
C HIS A 79 8.14 0.93 20.81
N GLY A 80 8.80 1.87 21.47
CA GLY A 80 10.23 1.85 21.76
C GLY A 80 11.11 2.22 20.57
N GLU A 81 12.21 2.93 20.83
CA GLU A 81 13.15 3.39 19.80
C GLU A 81 13.81 2.23 19.02
N PRO A 82 14.32 2.49 17.80
CA PRO A 82 15.13 1.51 17.09
C PRO A 82 16.39 1.13 17.85
N SER A 83 16.42 -0.10 18.37
CA SER A 83 17.55 -0.66 19.12
C SER A 83 17.57 -2.18 18.99
N GLU A 84 18.68 -2.84 19.36
CA GLU A 84 18.74 -4.31 19.40
C GLU A 84 17.79 -4.89 20.45
N ASN A 85 17.63 -4.23 21.60
CA ASN A 85 16.71 -4.66 22.64
C ASN A 85 15.25 -4.66 22.17
N ASN A 86 14.85 -3.64 21.42
CA ASN A 86 13.50 -3.46 20.90
C ASN A 86 13.28 -4.19 19.55
N ALA A 87 14.33 -4.73 18.93
CA ALA A 87 14.19 -5.56 17.73
C ALA A 87 13.52 -6.90 18.06
N HIS A 88 12.73 -7.42 17.14
CA HIS A 88 12.19 -8.78 17.22
C HIS A 88 13.21 -9.80 16.72
N PRO A 89 13.13 -11.08 17.13
CA PRO A 89 12.17 -11.71 18.05
C PRO A 89 12.33 -11.33 19.51
N HIS A 90 11.23 -11.47 20.30
CA HIS A 90 11.26 -11.41 21.76
C HIS A 90 11.07 -12.78 22.38
N ALA A 91 11.62 -12.98 23.59
CA ALA A 91 11.55 -14.23 24.32
C ALA A 91 10.92 -14.04 25.71
N SER A 92 10.32 -15.12 26.26
CA SER A 92 9.95 -15.22 27.65
C SER A 92 11.18 -15.24 28.57
N ASP A 93 10.99 -15.06 29.90
CA ASP A 93 12.10 -14.95 30.85
C ASP A 93 13.03 -16.17 30.87
N ASP A 94 12.51 -17.35 30.58
CA ASP A 94 13.27 -18.60 30.49
C ASP A 94 13.53 -19.07 29.06
N GLY A 95 13.15 -18.26 28.04
CA GLY A 95 13.30 -18.60 26.62
C GLY A 95 12.35 -19.68 26.10
N ASN A 96 11.35 -20.07 26.89
CA ASN A 96 10.42 -21.12 26.49
C ASN A 96 9.54 -20.74 25.30
N VAL A 97 9.12 -19.48 25.25
CA VAL A 97 8.35 -18.91 24.14
C VAL A 97 9.15 -17.82 23.45
N VAL A 98 9.27 -17.90 22.14
CA VAL A 98 9.93 -16.89 21.30
C VAL A 98 8.96 -16.49 20.17
N ALA A 99 8.77 -15.19 19.96
CA ALA A 99 7.87 -14.75 18.89
C ALA A 99 8.28 -13.44 18.23
N VAL A 100 7.72 -13.26 17.02
CA VAL A 100 7.72 -12.02 16.25
C VAL A 100 6.27 -11.55 16.06
N HIS A 101 6.08 -10.23 15.89
CA HIS A 101 4.77 -9.61 15.85
C HIS A 101 4.72 -8.45 14.88
N ASN A 102 3.69 -8.42 14.06
CA ASN A 102 3.22 -7.26 13.30
C ASN A 102 1.87 -6.81 13.87
N GLY A 103 1.72 -5.56 14.18
CA GLY A 103 0.49 -5.01 14.75
C GLY A 103 0.74 -4.08 15.92
N ILE A 104 -0.32 -3.77 16.65
CA ILE A 104 -0.28 -2.97 17.88
C ILE A 104 -1.20 -3.63 18.92
N ILE A 105 -0.65 -3.89 20.11
CA ILE A 105 -1.40 -4.37 21.27
C ILE A 105 -1.79 -3.16 22.12
N GLU A 106 -2.98 -2.63 21.90
CA GLU A 106 -3.46 -1.39 22.50
C GLU A 106 -3.48 -1.40 24.03
N ASN A 107 -3.79 -2.55 24.62
CA ASN A 107 -3.84 -2.71 26.08
C ASN A 107 -2.56 -3.30 26.69
N TYR A 108 -1.41 -3.17 26.00
CA TYR A 108 -0.16 -3.77 26.46
C TYR A 108 0.27 -3.31 27.85
N GLN A 109 0.03 -2.05 28.21
CA GLN A 109 0.41 -1.54 29.53
C GLN A 109 -0.39 -2.24 30.66
N GLU A 110 -1.70 -2.43 30.48
CA GLU A 110 -2.55 -3.15 31.43
C GLU A 110 -2.08 -4.60 31.59
N LEU A 111 -1.74 -5.26 30.48
CA LEU A 111 -1.25 -6.64 30.49
C LEU A 111 0.13 -6.73 31.12
N LYS A 112 1.03 -5.79 30.85
CA LYS A 112 2.37 -5.67 31.47
C LYS A 112 2.27 -5.56 32.98
N ASP A 113 1.42 -4.68 33.48
CA ASP A 113 1.22 -4.49 34.94
C ASP A 113 0.71 -5.76 35.63
N LYS A 114 -0.15 -6.53 34.93
CA LYS A 114 -0.61 -7.83 35.45
C LYS A 114 0.51 -8.87 35.47
N LEU A 115 1.34 -8.93 34.44
CA LEU A 115 2.46 -9.88 34.36
C LEU A 115 3.57 -9.55 35.36
N VAL A 116 3.88 -8.26 35.59
CA VAL A 116 4.83 -7.84 36.65
C VAL A 116 4.37 -8.32 38.01
N ARG A 117 3.07 -8.22 38.33
CA ARG A 117 2.51 -8.79 39.59
C ARG A 117 2.59 -10.31 39.67
N LYS A 118 2.82 -10.99 38.54
CA LYS A 118 3.05 -12.45 38.47
C LYS A 118 4.53 -12.83 38.45
N GLY A 119 5.43 -11.86 38.58
CA GLY A 119 6.87 -12.07 38.67
C GLY A 119 7.63 -11.98 37.32
N TYR A 120 6.96 -11.61 36.23
CA TYR A 120 7.64 -11.40 34.95
C TYR A 120 8.44 -10.10 34.96
N THR A 121 9.62 -10.14 34.34
CA THR A 121 10.48 -8.97 34.09
C THR A 121 10.34 -8.51 32.63
N PHE A 122 10.79 -7.31 32.32
CA PHE A 122 10.72 -6.78 30.93
C PHE A 122 12.04 -6.10 30.58
N TYR A 123 12.62 -6.47 29.43
CA TYR A 123 13.89 -5.93 28.98
C TYR A 123 13.73 -4.95 27.81
N SER A 124 12.54 -4.91 27.19
CA SER A 124 12.24 -4.02 26.07
C SER A 124 11.07 -3.07 26.38
N GLU A 125 10.90 -2.11 25.50
CA GLU A 125 9.79 -1.14 25.54
C GLU A 125 8.64 -1.55 24.61
N THR A 126 8.69 -2.76 24.02
CA THR A 126 7.75 -3.19 22.99
C THR A 126 6.52 -3.86 23.60
N ASP A 127 5.39 -3.65 22.95
CA ASP A 127 4.13 -4.37 23.21
C ASP A 127 4.25 -5.87 22.90
N THR A 128 5.12 -6.23 21.95
CA THR A 128 5.38 -7.62 21.56
C THR A 128 5.95 -8.47 22.70
N GLU A 129 6.88 -7.94 23.49
CA GLU A 129 7.40 -8.66 24.65
C GLU A 129 6.29 -9.00 25.63
N VAL A 130 5.29 -8.11 25.77
CA VAL A 130 4.12 -8.34 26.62
C VAL A 130 3.29 -9.51 26.10
N ALA A 131 3.06 -9.59 24.78
CA ALA A 131 2.34 -10.71 24.16
C ALA A 131 3.05 -12.04 24.39
N VAL A 132 4.38 -12.08 24.16
CA VAL A 132 5.20 -13.29 24.36
C VAL A 132 5.08 -13.79 25.80
N LYS A 133 5.23 -12.91 26.77
CA LYS A 133 5.15 -13.28 28.20
C LYS A 133 3.74 -13.61 28.65
N LEU A 134 2.72 -13.06 28.00
CA LEU A 134 1.32 -13.43 28.24
C LEU A 134 1.04 -14.87 27.75
N ILE A 135 1.56 -15.24 26.58
CA ILE A 135 1.45 -16.59 26.04
C ILE A 135 2.18 -17.58 26.94
N ASP A 136 3.42 -17.27 27.37
CA ASP A 136 4.20 -18.10 28.31
C ASP A 136 3.48 -18.28 29.66
N TYR A 137 2.89 -17.19 30.19
CA TYR A 137 2.10 -17.25 31.41
C TYR A 137 0.93 -18.24 31.31
N TYR A 138 0.19 -18.21 30.20
CA TYR A 138 -0.93 -19.14 30.04
C TYR A 138 -0.47 -20.55 29.73
N TYR A 139 0.64 -20.74 29.01
CA TYR A 139 1.22 -22.05 28.75
C TYR A 139 1.62 -22.75 30.05
N LYS A 140 2.28 -22.05 30.96
CA LYS A 140 2.67 -22.57 32.26
C LYS A 140 1.48 -22.77 33.22
N LYS A 141 0.50 -21.88 33.16
CA LYS A 141 -0.65 -21.89 34.06
C LYS A 141 -1.59 -23.05 33.87
N TYR A 142 -1.84 -23.44 32.65
CA TYR A 142 -2.86 -24.43 32.30
C TYR A 142 -2.29 -25.78 31.91
N GLU A 143 -0.96 -25.91 31.83
CA GLU A 143 -0.28 -27.13 31.35
C GLU A 143 -0.92 -27.72 30.08
N GLY A 144 -1.41 -26.80 29.19
CA GLY A 144 -2.13 -27.14 27.97
C GLY A 144 -1.24 -27.19 26.75
N THR A 145 -1.86 -27.27 25.59
CA THR A 145 -1.15 -27.21 24.30
C THR A 145 -0.73 -25.76 23.98
N PRO A 146 0.21 -25.56 23.04
CA PRO A 146 0.51 -24.23 22.51
C PRO A 146 -0.73 -23.50 21.98
N VAL A 147 -1.63 -24.22 21.30
CA VAL A 147 -2.89 -23.64 20.77
C VAL A 147 -3.76 -23.10 21.91
N ASP A 148 -3.92 -23.83 23.01
CA ASP A 148 -4.67 -23.38 24.18
C ASP A 148 -4.05 -22.13 24.82
N ALA A 149 -2.72 -22.12 24.97
CA ALA A 149 -2.00 -21.00 25.56
C ALA A 149 -2.13 -19.72 24.71
N ILE A 150 -1.98 -19.86 23.39
CA ILE A 150 -2.15 -18.75 22.44
C ILE A 150 -3.60 -18.25 22.51
N ASN A 151 -4.57 -19.13 22.46
CA ASN A 151 -5.99 -18.77 22.51
C ASN A 151 -6.34 -17.97 23.77
N HIS A 152 -5.91 -18.45 24.95
CA HIS A 152 -6.10 -17.73 26.22
C HIS A 152 -5.46 -16.34 26.23
N ALA A 153 -4.32 -16.17 25.55
CA ALA A 153 -3.66 -14.87 25.41
C ALA A 153 -4.44 -13.95 24.45
N LEU A 154 -4.85 -14.46 23.28
CA LEU A 154 -5.55 -13.68 22.24
C LEU A 154 -6.89 -13.10 22.71
N VAL A 155 -7.64 -13.84 23.53
CA VAL A 155 -8.89 -13.35 24.14
C VAL A 155 -8.66 -12.14 25.07
N ARG A 156 -7.43 -11.92 25.55
CA ARG A 156 -7.05 -10.79 26.43
C ARG A 156 -6.43 -9.62 25.69
N ILE A 157 -5.92 -9.85 24.50
CA ILE A 157 -5.28 -8.84 23.67
C ILE A 157 -6.35 -8.01 22.95
N ARG A 158 -6.21 -6.68 23.02
CA ARG A 158 -6.95 -5.72 22.18
C ARG A 158 -6.00 -5.12 21.17
N GLY A 159 -6.52 -4.85 19.96
CA GLY A 159 -5.74 -4.32 18.84
C GLY A 159 -5.53 -5.34 17.73
N SER A 160 -4.55 -5.08 16.85
CA SER A 160 -4.21 -5.90 15.69
C SER A 160 -2.96 -6.75 15.96
N TYR A 161 -2.91 -7.95 15.37
CA TYR A 161 -1.73 -8.81 15.46
C TYR A 161 -1.61 -9.77 14.28
N ALA A 162 -0.37 -10.01 13.88
CA ALA A 162 0.09 -11.19 13.19
C ALA A 162 1.32 -11.71 13.95
N LEU A 163 1.20 -12.88 14.53
CA LEU A 163 2.21 -13.48 15.39
C LEU A 163 2.76 -14.74 14.73
N ALA A 164 4.09 -14.95 14.80
CA ALA A 164 4.72 -16.25 14.56
C ALA A 164 5.50 -16.61 15.83
N ILE A 165 5.21 -17.80 16.39
CA ILE A 165 5.53 -18.18 17.76
C ILE A 165 6.20 -19.56 17.76
N MET A 166 7.31 -19.71 18.46
CA MET A 166 8.03 -20.96 18.70
C MET A 166 7.99 -21.32 20.19
N PHE A 167 7.74 -22.58 20.48
CA PHE A 167 7.79 -23.13 21.84
C PHE A 167 8.96 -24.11 21.97
N ARG A 168 9.66 -24.10 23.11
CA ARG A 168 10.81 -24.97 23.35
C ARG A 168 10.44 -26.45 23.22
N ASP A 169 9.29 -26.84 23.75
CA ASP A 169 8.83 -28.23 23.79
C ASP A 169 8.37 -28.75 22.42
N TYR A 170 8.27 -27.85 21.42
CA TYR A 170 7.84 -28.16 20.05
C TYR A 170 8.87 -27.61 19.02
N PRO A 171 10.08 -28.23 18.96
CA PRO A 171 11.23 -27.64 18.27
C PRO A 171 11.09 -27.49 16.75
N GLU A 172 10.21 -28.25 16.12
CA GLU A 172 9.99 -28.25 14.66
C GLU A 172 8.69 -27.57 14.25
N GLU A 173 8.01 -26.93 15.21
CA GLU A 173 6.71 -26.31 14.99
C GLU A 173 6.76 -24.80 15.16
N ILE A 174 6.03 -24.09 14.28
CA ILE A 174 5.75 -22.67 14.40
C ILE A 174 4.25 -22.51 14.50
N TYR A 175 3.81 -21.73 15.49
CA TYR A 175 2.40 -21.39 15.65
C TYR A 175 2.17 -19.97 15.14
N VAL A 176 1.07 -19.77 14.42
CA VAL A 176 0.71 -18.51 13.83
C VAL A 176 -0.66 -18.09 14.30
N ALA A 177 -0.83 -16.80 14.59
CA ALA A 177 -2.12 -16.24 14.94
C ALA A 177 -2.29 -14.87 14.26
N ARG A 178 -3.52 -14.57 13.82
CA ARG A 178 -3.78 -13.35 13.05
C ARG A 178 -5.07 -12.65 13.46
N LYS A 179 -5.01 -11.31 13.57
CA LYS A 179 -6.15 -10.40 13.58
C LYS A 179 -5.73 -9.06 12.96
N ASP A 180 -6.39 -8.64 11.87
CA ASP A 180 -6.25 -7.35 11.18
C ASP A 180 -4.85 -7.02 10.58
N SER A 181 -3.83 -7.84 10.83
CA SER A 181 -2.51 -7.76 10.18
C SER A 181 -2.32 -8.90 9.19
N PRO A 182 -1.73 -8.70 7.99
CA PRO A 182 -1.63 -9.75 6.97
C PRO A 182 -0.68 -10.88 7.35
N MET A 183 -1.05 -12.13 6.99
CA MET A 183 -0.24 -13.33 7.13
C MET A 183 -0.70 -14.38 6.11
N ILE A 184 0.26 -15.01 5.45
CA ILE A 184 0.06 -16.12 4.52
C ILE A 184 0.96 -17.29 4.89
N LEU A 185 0.50 -18.46 4.57
CA LEU A 185 1.23 -19.71 4.82
C LEU A 185 1.34 -20.50 3.51
N GLY A 186 2.52 -21.03 3.22
CA GLY A 186 2.76 -21.80 2.00
C GLY A 186 3.39 -23.15 2.28
N VAL A 187 3.14 -24.11 1.40
CA VAL A 187 3.74 -25.45 1.45
C VAL A 187 4.32 -25.79 0.09
N ALA A 188 5.54 -26.28 0.08
CA ALA A 188 6.15 -26.85 -1.13
C ALA A 188 7.24 -27.86 -0.77
N ASN A 189 7.37 -28.91 -1.56
CA ASN A 189 8.43 -29.92 -1.44
C ASN A 189 8.61 -30.51 -0.03
N GLY A 190 7.54 -30.64 0.74
CA GLY A 190 7.58 -31.11 2.11
C GLY A 190 8.10 -30.12 3.13
N GLU A 191 8.16 -28.84 2.79
CA GLU A 191 8.57 -27.72 3.66
C GLU A 191 7.45 -26.73 3.80
N SER A 192 7.46 -25.94 4.87
CA SER A 192 6.43 -24.93 5.15
C SER A 192 7.05 -23.53 5.33
N TYR A 193 6.37 -22.55 4.78
CA TYR A 193 6.78 -21.17 4.71
C TYR A 193 5.71 -20.24 5.31
N ILE A 194 6.13 -19.22 6.01
CA ILE A 194 5.28 -18.19 6.58
C ILE A 194 5.75 -16.85 6.04
N GLY A 195 4.84 -15.99 5.62
CA GLY A 195 5.14 -14.64 5.18
C GLY A 195 4.04 -13.65 5.56
N SER A 196 4.42 -12.44 5.93
CA SER A 196 3.45 -11.37 6.10
C SER A 196 3.02 -10.74 4.76
N ASP A 197 3.69 -11.11 3.66
CA ASP A 197 3.32 -10.76 2.29
C ASP A 197 3.82 -11.81 1.30
N VAL A 198 3.15 -11.89 0.16
CA VAL A 198 3.44 -12.85 -0.92
C VAL A 198 4.90 -12.83 -1.40
N PRO A 199 5.55 -11.68 -1.65
CA PRO A 199 6.94 -11.64 -2.11
C PRO A 199 7.93 -12.39 -1.22
N ALA A 200 7.64 -12.52 0.08
CA ALA A 200 8.53 -13.21 1.03
C ALA A 200 8.74 -14.70 0.71
N ILE A 201 7.73 -15.36 0.16
CA ILE A 201 7.72 -16.80 -0.04
C ILE A 201 7.55 -17.22 -1.51
N LEU A 202 7.29 -16.26 -2.41
CA LEU A 202 6.97 -16.50 -3.82
C LEU A 202 8.06 -17.29 -4.57
N LYS A 203 9.32 -17.14 -4.19
CA LYS A 203 10.45 -17.89 -4.74
C LYS A 203 10.37 -19.40 -4.44
N TYR A 204 9.75 -19.75 -3.31
CA TYR A 204 9.70 -21.12 -2.80
C TYR A 204 8.38 -21.81 -3.13
N THR A 205 7.27 -21.08 -3.08
CA THR A 205 5.94 -21.60 -3.39
C THR A 205 5.01 -20.49 -3.89
N ARG A 206 4.13 -20.87 -4.83
CA ARG A 206 2.99 -20.06 -5.27
C ARG A 206 1.68 -20.51 -4.62
N ASP A 207 1.69 -21.67 -4.00
CA ASP A 207 0.51 -22.25 -3.36
C ASP A 207 0.46 -21.79 -1.90
N VAL A 208 -0.56 -20.98 -1.58
CA VAL A 208 -0.67 -20.29 -0.30
C VAL A 208 -2.05 -20.46 0.32
N TYR A 209 -2.07 -20.46 1.64
CA TYR A 209 -3.27 -20.32 2.45
C TYR A 209 -3.34 -18.91 3.04
N TYR A 210 -4.49 -18.27 2.94
CA TYR A 210 -4.78 -17.03 3.61
C TYR A 210 -5.42 -17.32 4.98
N ILE A 211 -4.72 -17.02 6.05
CA ILE A 211 -5.26 -17.12 7.41
C ILE A 211 -6.27 -15.98 7.65
N GLY A 212 -7.43 -16.29 8.19
CA GLY A 212 -8.50 -15.33 8.47
C GLY A 212 -8.28 -14.56 9.77
N ASN A 213 -9.18 -13.59 10.04
CA ASN A 213 -9.17 -12.88 11.32
C ASN A 213 -9.56 -13.79 12.47
N GLN A 214 -8.81 -13.68 13.57
CA GLN A 214 -9.02 -14.49 14.76
C GLN A 214 -8.87 -16.00 14.50
N GLU A 215 -8.02 -16.36 13.54
CA GLU A 215 -7.63 -17.73 13.30
C GLU A 215 -6.19 -17.97 13.72
N MET A 216 -5.88 -19.23 13.97
CA MET A 216 -4.55 -19.73 14.30
C MET A 216 -4.15 -20.85 13.36
N ALA A 217 -2.85 -21.09 13.24
CA ALA A 217 -2.34 -22.26 12.54
C ALA A 217 -1.14 -22.86 13.28
N ARG A 218 -1.04 -24.19 13.23
CA ARG A 218 0.17 -24.94 13.57
C ARG A 218 0.86 -25.31 12.27
N VAL A 219 2.10 -24.87 12.13
CA VAL A 219 2.92 -25.06 10.94
C VAL A 219 4.03 -26.04 11.26
N ARG A 220 4.03 -27.18 10.59
CA ARG A 220 5.05 -28.22 10.64
C ARG A 220 5.69 -28.34 9.26
N LYS A 221 6.75 -29.12 9.18
CA LYS A 221 7.39 -29.50 7.93
C LYS A 221 6.38 -30.14 6.96
N GLY A 222 6.01 -29.40 5.91
CA GLY A 222 5.09 -29.84 4.87
C GLY A 222 3.62 -29.99 5.29
N GLU A 223 3.25 -29.58 6.50
CA GLU A 223 1.90 -29.72 7.05
C GLU A 223 1.45 -28.44 7.77
N ILE A 224 0.21 -28.01 7.53
CA ILE A 224 -0.40 -26.87 8.20
C ILE A 224 -1.78 -27.28 8.69
N THR A 225 -2.04 -27.09 9.98
CA THR A 225 -3.35 -27.30 10.61
C THR A 225 -3.89 -25.97 11.08
N PHE A 226 -5.14 -25.65 10.73
CA PHE A 226 -5.78 -24.37 11.10
C PHE A 226 -6.78 -24.54 12.23
N TYR A 227 -6.92 -23.50 13.07
CA TYR A 227 -7.81 -23.48 14.22
C TYR A 227 -8.59 -22.16 14.27
N ASN A 228 -9.84 -22.23 14.76
CA ASN A 228 -10.59 -21.05 15.19
C ASN A 228 -10.19 -20.64 16.62
N LEU A 229 -10.82 -19.56 17.15
CA LEU A 229 -10.58 -19.09 18.54
C LEU A 229 -11.08 -20.05 19.62
N ASP A 230 -11.94 -21.01 19.29
CA ASP A 230 -12.39 -22.03 20.23
C ASP A 230 -11.43 -23.23 20.28
N GLY A 231 -10.36 -23.21 19.46
CA GLY A 231 -9.36 -24.26 19.33
C GLY A 231 -9.81 -25.45 18.47
N GLU A 232 -10.91 -25.30 17.74
CA GLU A 232 -11.41 -26.33 16.83
C GLU A 232 -10.67 -26.27 15.49
N GLU A 233 -10.35 -27.42 14.91
CA GLU A 233 -9.72 -27.51 13.60
C GLU A 233 -10.69 -27.04 12.50
N ILE A 234 -10.18 -26.24 11.57
CA ILE A 234 -10.93 -25.72 10.42
C ILE A 234 -10.19 -26.04 9.12
N GLU A 235 -10.93 -26.22 8.04
CA GLU A 235 -10.36 -26.42 6.70
C GLU A 235 -10.13 -25.09 5.99
N LYS A 236 -9.06 -25.01 5.21
CA LYS A 236 -8.72 -23.85 4.37
C LYS A 236 -8.47 -24.27 2.93
N GLU A 237 -8.89 -23.42 2.02
CA GLU A 237 -8.64 -23.57 0.60
C GLU A 237 -7.23 -23.12 0.23
N LEU A 238 -6.51 -23.95 -0.51
CA LEU A 238 -5.22 -23.61 -1.10
C LEU A 238 -5.46 -22.74 -2.34
N LYS A 239 -4.76 -21.61 -2.43
CA LYS A 239 -4.83 -20.69 -3.57
C LYS A 239 -3.48 -20.55 -4.23
N THR A 240 -3.46 -20.57 -5.56
CA THR A 240 -2.24 -20.35 -6.32
C THR A 240 -2.10 -18.87 -6.67
N VAL A 241 -0.96 -18.29 -6.35
CA VAL A 241 -0.62 -16.89 -6.70
C VAL A 241 -0.10 -16.86 -8.13
N GLU A 242 -0.76 -16.10 -8.99
CA GLU A 242 -0.40 -15.98 -10.41
C GLU A 242 0.78 -15.04 -10.69
N TRP A 243 1.29 -14.33 -9.68
CA TRP A 243 2.39 -13.38 -9.86
C TRP A 243 3.67 -14.07 -10.31
N ASP A 244 4.34 -13.46 -11.29
CA ASP A 244 5.68 -13.88 -11.69
C ASP A 244 6.72 -13.37 -10.68
N ALA A 245 7.61 -14.28 -10.23
CA ALA A 245 8.70 -13.91 -9.34
C ALA A 245 9.66 -12.88 -9.98
N GLU A 246 9.87 -12.97 -11.32
CA GLU A 246 10.69 -12.01 -12.07
C GLU A 246 10.08 -10.61 -12.09
N ALA A 247 8.75 -10.50 -12.01
CA ALA A 247 8.06 -9.20 -11.95
C ALA A 247 8.40 -8.42 -10.67
N ALA A 248 8.79 -9.10 -9.59
CA ALA A 248 9.23 -8.49 -8.34
C ALA A 248 10.73 -8.13 -8.32
N GLU A 249 11.43 -8.19 -9.46
CA GLU A 249 12.83 -7.80 -9.61
C GLU A 249 12.99 -6.47 -10.33
N LYS A 250 14.15 -5.82 -10.20
CA LYS A 250 14.41 -4.50 -10.84
C LYS A 250 14.56 -4.57 -12.36
N SER A 251 14.75 -5.75 -12.94
CA SER A 251 14.83 -5.99 -14.40
C SER A 251 15.77 -5.02 -15.14
N GLY A 252 16.93 -4.70 -14.56
CA GLY A 252 17.94 -3.81 -15.14
C GLY A 252 17.75 -2.31 -14.85
N TYR A 253 16.66 -1.91 -14.20
CA TYR A 253 16.48 -0.54 -13.74
C TYR A 253 17.28 -0.27 -12.45
N GLU A 254 17.67 0.99 -12.25
CA GLU A 254 18.40 1.41 -11.05
C GLU A 254 17.52 1.28 -9.78
N HIS A 255 16.24 1.66 -9.89
CA HIS A 255 15.27 1.66 -8.81
C HIS A 255 13.95 1.01 -9.23
N PHE A 256 13.20 0.45 -8.26
CA PHE A 256 11.86 -0.06 -8.51
C PHE A 256 10.91 1.04 -8.98
N MET A 257 10.97 2.23 -8.38
CA MET A 257 10.07 3.33 -8.76
C MET A 257 10.18 3.67 -10.25
N ILE A 258 11.38 3.78 -10.82
CA ILE A 258 11.52 4.09 -12.25
C ILE A 258 11.08 2.91 -13.12
N LYS A 259 11.32 1.67 -12.71
CA LYS A 259 10.76 0.48 -13.37
C LYS A 259 9.24 0.55 -13.41
N GLU A 260 8.61 0.81 -12.26
CA GLU A 260 7.15 0.87 -12.10
C GLU A 260 6.54 2.02 -12.89
N ILE A 261 7.24 3.17 -13.03
CA ILE A 261 6.83 4.24 -13.95
C ILE A 261 6.85 3.74 -15.40
N HIS A 262 7.88 2.97 -15.81
CA HIS A 262 7.97 2.42 -17.17
C HIS A 262 6.98 1.26 -17.41
N GLU A 263 6.49 0.62 -16.39
CA GLU A 263 5.47 -0.44 -16.47
C GLU A 263 4.03 0.10 -16.63
N GLN A 264 3.80 1.40 -16.43
CA GLN A 264 2.46 1.98 -16.48
C GLN A 264 1.72 1.73 -17.81
N PRO A 265 2.34 1.83 -19.00
CA PRO A 265 1.65 1.50 -20.25
C PRO A 265 1.07 0.08 -20.25
N LYS A 266 1.87 -0.90 -19.81
CA LYS A 266 1.44 -2.30 -19.70
C LYS A 266 0.36 -2.46 -18.63
N ALA A 267 0.57 -1.93 -17.43
CA ALA A 267 -0.37 -2.06 -16.32
C ALA A 267 -1.75 -1.45 -16.66
N VAL A 268 -1.77 -0.29 -17.30
CA VAL A 268 -3.00 0.37 -17.80
C VAL A 268 -3.67 -0.50 -18.86
N SER A 269 -2.92 -1.05 -19.80
CA SER A 269 -3.45 -1.96 -20.82
C SER A 269 -4.04 -3.23 -20.19
N ASP A 270 -3.36 -3.85 -19.23
CA ASP A 270 -3.83 -5.05 -18.54
C ASP A 270 -5.14 -4.77 -17.78
N THR A 271 -5.23 -3.62 -17.10
CA THR A 271 -6.46 -3.19 -16.41
C THR A 271 -7.62 -2.97 -17.40
N LEU A 272 -7.38 -2.30 -18.53
CA LEU A 272 -8.40 -2.10 -19.56
C LEU A 272 -8.87 -3.44 -20.15
N ASN A 273 -7.94 -4.33 -20.47
CA ASN A 273 -8.25 -5.63 -21.07
C ASN A 273 -9.00 -6.56 -20.12
N SER A 274 -8.92 -6.36 -18.81
CA SER A 274 -9.68 -7.15 -17.84
C SER A 274 -11.19 -6.90 -17.93
N VAL A 275 -11.60 -5.70 -18.35
CA VAL A 275 -13.01 -5.28 -18.39
C VAL A 275 -13.50 -4.89 -19.78
N ILE A 276 -12.64 -4.67 -20.77
CA ILE A 276 -13.09 -4.38 -22.14
C ILE A 276 -13.08 -5.68 -22.94
N LYS A 277 -14.27 -6.14 -23.32
CA LYS A 277 -14.49 -7.35 -24.11
C LYS A 277 -15.34 -6.99 -25.32
N ASP A 278 -14.89 -7.38 -26.51
CA ASP A 278 -15.58 -7.08 -27.78
C ASP A 278 -15.92 -5.58 -27.99
N GLY A 279 -15.03 -4.68 -27.51
CA GLY A 279 -15.20 -3.24 -27.62
C GLY A 279 -16.20 -2.62 -26.64
N MET A 280 -16.68 -3.38 -25.67
CA MET A 280 -17.65 -2.96 -24.63
C MET A 280 -17.06 -3.17 -23.24
N ILE A 281 -17.49 -2.37 -22.27
CA ILE A 281 -17.11 -2.56 -20.87
C ILE A 281 -18.02 -3.65 -20.25
N ASP A 282 -17.39 -4.72 -19.78
CA ASP A 282 -18.01 -5.81 -19.05
C ASP A 282 -17.59 -5.79 -17.58
N LEU A 283 -18.51 -5.44 -16.68
CA LEU A 283 -18.32 -5.44 -15.23
C LEU A 283 -18.89 -6.70 -14.55
N SER A 284 -19.18 -7.76 -15.28
CA SER A 284 -19.77 -9.00 -14.72
C SER A 284 -18.91 -9.59 -13.60
N GLU A 285 -17.58 -9.57 -13.75
CA GLU A 285 -16.64 -10.06 -12.72
C GLU A 285 -16.56 -9.13 -11.50
N VAL A 286 -16.91 -7.86 -11.65
CA VAL A 286 -17.03 -6.91 -10.52
C VAL A 286 -18.27 -7.21 -9.67
N GLY A 287 -19.29 -7.80 -10.27
CA GLY A 287 -20.47 -8.31 -9.58
C GLY A 287 -21.57 -7.26 -9.31
N LEU A 288 -21.49 -6.08 -9.93
CA LEU A 288 -22.56 -5.07 -9.88
C LEU A 288 -23.55 -5.29 -11.03
N SER A 289 -24.82 -5.52 -10.71
CA SER A 289 -25.87 -5.65 -11.72
C SER A 289 -26.31 -4.28 -12.28
N GLU A 290 -26.91 -4.28 -13.46
CA GLU A 290 -27.46 -3.05 -14.06
C GLU A 290 -28.57 -2.43 -13.22
N GLU A 291 -29.41 -3.24 -12.57
CA GLU A 291 -30.47 -2.80 -11.68
C GLU A 291 -29.91 -2.04 -10.48
N GLU A 292 -28.86 -2.61 -9.86
CA GLU A 292 -28.16 -1.95 -8.75
C GLU A 292 -27.55 -0.62 -9.17
N ILE A 293 -26.86 -0.58 -10.34
CA ILE A 293 -26.25 0.65 -10.87
C ILE A 293 -27.31 1.73 -11.15
N LYS A 294 -28.49 1.37 -11.64
CA LYS A 294 -29.60 2.31 -11.87
C LYS A 294 -30.14 2.92 -10.57
N GLU A 295 -30.11 2.14 -9.47
CA GLU A 295 -30.62 2.59 -8.17
C GLU A 295 -29.64 3.40 -7.34
N ILE A 296 -28.35 3.40 -7.65
CA ILE A 296 -27.34 4.16 -6.90
C ILE A 296 -27.72 5.65 -6.87
N SER A 297 -27.98 6.15 -5.66
CA SER A 297 -28.34 7.56 -5.40
C SER A 297 -27.11 8.43 -5.16
N GLN A 298 -26.05 7.87 -4.58
CA GLN A 298 -24.83 8.58 -4.20
C GLN A 298 -23.64 7.62 -4.17
N ILE A 299 -22.46 8.11 -4.50
CA ILE A 299 -21.20 7.38 -4.36
C ILE A 299 -20.36 8.06 -3.28
N TYR A 300 -19.76 7.24 -2.40
CA TYR A 300 -18.77 7.65 -1.41
C TYR A 300 -17.45 6.98 -1.75
N ILE A 301 -16.43 7.75 -2.15
CA ILE A 301 -15.08 7.22 -2.40
C ILE A 301 -14.25 7.47 -1.16
N VAL A 302 -13.75 6.40 -0.55
CA VAL A 302 -13.02 6.47 0.71
C VAL A 302 -11.66 5.80 0.56
N ALA A 303 -10.58 6.54 0.83
CA ALA A 303 -9.23 6.06 0.61
C ALA A 303 -8.19 6.86 1.41
N CYS A 304 -6.91 6.46 1.30
CA CYS A 304 -5.76 7.12 1.90
C CYS A 304 -4.71 7.49 0.83
N GLY A 305 -3.97 8.57 1.04
CA GLY A 305 -2.80 8.95 0.23
C GLY A 305 -3.13 9.09 -1.26
N SER A 306 -2.31 8.50 -2.13
CA SER A 306 -2.51 8.54 -3.59
C SER A 306 -3.86 7.99 -4.03
N ALA A 307 -4.38 6.95 -3.36
CA ALA A 307 -5.70 6.41 -3.66
C ALA A 307 -6.83 7.41 -3.33
N TYR A 308 -6.67 8.26 -2.32
CA TYR A 308 -7.58 9.37 -2.08
C TYR A 308 -7.54 10.39 -3.23
N HIS A 309 -6.36 10.70 -3.78
CA HIS A 309 -6.24 11.59 -4.95
C HIS A 309 -6.85 10.98 -6.21
N VAL A 310 -6.81 9.66 -6.38
CA VAL A 310 -7.62 8.97 -7.42
C VAL A 310 -9.09 9.27 -7.22
N GLY A 311 -9.58 9.17 -5.98
CA GLY A 311 -10.97 9.49 -5.63
C GLY A 311 -11.34 10.92 -6.00
N VAL A 312 -10.46 11.90 -5.72
CA VAL A 312 -10.69 13.32 -6.06
C VAL A 312 -10.80 13.52 -7.58
N ALA A 313 -9.93 12.86 -8.38
CA ALA A 313 -10.04 12.90 -9.84
C ALA A 313 -11.31 12.17 -10.35
N ALA A 314 -11.59 11.00 -9.78
CA ALA A 314 -12.77 10.20 -10.14
C ALA A 314 -14.10 10.92 -9.85
N GLN A 315 -14.15 11.76 -8.83
CA GLN A 315 -15.35 12.56 -8.51
C GLN A 315 -15.78 13.40 -9.72
N TYR A 316 -14.85 14.14 -10.33
CA TYR A 316 -15.16 14.97 -11.50
C TYR A 316 -15.71 14.16 -12.66
N VAL A 317 -15.09 13.00 -12.93
CA VAL A 317 -15.48 12.13 -14.06
C VAL A 317 -16.82 11.45 -13.79
N MET A 318 -17.01 10.89 -12.61
CA MET A 318 -18.26 10.22 -12.22
C MET A 318 -19.47 11.18 -12.21
N GLU A 319 -19.28 12.37 -11.62
CA GLU A 319 -20.38 13.36 -11.55
C GLU A 319 -20.74 13.88 -12.93
N ASP A 320 -19.76 14.08 -13.81
CA ASP A 320 -20.03 14.57 -15.17
C ASP A 320 -20.62 13.49 -16.08
N PHE A 321 -20.11 12.28 -16.06
CA PHE A 321 -20.59 11.20 -16.93
C PHE A 321 -21.86 10.55 -16.41
N ALA A 322 -21.86 10.06 -15.17
CA ALA A 322 -22.94 9.25 -14.62
C ALA A 322 -24.05 10.06 -13.93
N ARG A 323 -23.81 11.36 -13.69
CA ARG A 323 -24.72 12.29 -12.99
C ARG A 323 -25.16 11.77 -11.62
N ILE A 324 -24.22 11.13 -10.91
CA ILE A 324 -24.39 10.65 -9.55
C ILE A 324 -23.56 11.54 -8.63
N PRO A 325 -24.12 12.12 -7.55
CA PRO A 325 -23.33 12.87 -6.57
C PRO A 325 -22.23 12.00 -5.96
N VAL A 326 -21.01 12.53 -5.87
CA VAL A 326 -19.87 11.81 -5.31
C VAL A 326 -19.28 12.58 -4.13
N ARG A 327 -19.02 11.90 -3.03
CA ARG A 327 -18.23 12.42 -1.91
C ARG A 327 -16.92 11.66 -1.82
N VAL A 328 -15.83 12.41 -1.65
CA VAL A 328 -14.49 11.81 -1.49
C VAL A 328 -13.99 12.14 -0.11
N GLU A 329 -13.60 11.13 0.65
CA GLU A 329 -13.21 11.28 2.05
C GLU A 329 -11.94 10.52 2.37
N LEU A 330 -11.12 11.07 3.27
CA LEU A 330 -10.00 10.37 3.86
C LEU A 330 -10.53 9.25 4.78
N ALA A 331 -10.02 8.04 4.61
CA ALA A 331 -10.50 6.89 5.39
C ALA A 331 -10.26 7.06 6.90
N SER A 332 -9.15 7.71 7.30
CA SER A 332 -8.85 8.05 8.69
C SER A 332 -9.92 8.91 9.34
N GLU A 333 -10.50 9.85 8.59
CA GLU A 333 -11.54 10.74 9.10
C GLU A 333 -12.93 10.09 9.01
N PHE A 334 -13.20 9.38 7.90
CA PHE A 334 -14.46 8.70 7.66
C PHE A 334 -14.82 7.73 8.80
N ARG A 335 -13.88 6.92 9.24
CA ARG A 335 -14.10 5.89 10.28
C ARG A 335 -14.52 6.44 11.64
N TYR A 336 -14.16 7.69 11.98
CA TYR A 336 -14.42 8.26 13.32
C TYR A 336 -15.53 9.29 13.36
N ARG A 337 -15.90 9.88 12.23
CA ARG A 337 -16.92 10.94 12.21
C ARG A 337 -18.36 10.44 12.26
N ASN A 338 -18.60 9.11 12.35
CA ASN A 338 -19.94 8.52 12.28
C ASN A 338 -20.70 8.97 11.00
N PRO A 339 -20.26 8.55 9.82
CA PRO A 339 -20.77 9.06 8.55
C PRO A 339 -22.27 8.76 8.38
N ILE A 340 -23.00 9.72 7.81
CA ILE A 340 -24.39 9.52 7.40
C ILE A 340 -24.35 9.04 5.95
N LEU A 341 -24.71 7.78 5.74
CA LEU A 341 -24.71 7.13 4.44
C LEU A 341 -26.15 6.94 3.93
N ASP A 342 -26.34 7.17 2.63
CA ASP A 342 -27.61 6.84 1.97
C ASP A 342 -27.72 5.31 1.83
N PRO A 343 -28.83 4.67 2.24
CA PRO A 343 -29.00 3.22 2.09
C PRO A 343 -28.93 2.71 0.64
N LYS A 344 -29.20 3.57 -0.36
CA LYS A 344 -29.04 3.31 -1.79
C LYS A 344 -27.69 3.79 -2.33
N GLY A 345 -26.75 4.16 -1.46
CA GLY A 345 -25.42 4.58 -1.83
C GLY A 345 -24.52 3.40 -2.17
N LEU A 346 -23.40 3.72 -2.82
CA LEU A 346 -22.26 2.82 -3.04
C LEU A 346 -21.03 3.40 -2.36
N VAL A 347 -20.42 2.65 -1.46
CA VAL A 347 -19.12 3.02 -0.86
C VAL A 347 -18.01 2.33 -1.63
N VAL A 348 -17.16 3.12 -2.29
CA VAL A 348 -16.01 2.65 -3.05
C VAL A 348 -14.76 2.84 -2.21
N ILE A 349 -14.12 1.74 -1.87
CA ILE A 349 -12.87 1.71 -1.11
C ILE A 349 -11.72 1.47 -2.07
N ILE A 350 -10.78 2.42 -2.17
CA ILE A 350 -9.62 2.30 -3.06
C ILE A 350 -8.36 2.03 -2.22
N SER A 351 -7.66 0.93 -2.52
CA SER A 351 -6.41 0.57 -1.83
C SER A 351 -5.55 -0.33 -2.71
N GLN A 352 -4.31 0.05 -2.97
CA GLN A 352 -3.39 -0.78 -3.75
C GLN A 352 -3.17 -2.15 -3.08
N SER A 353 -2.82 -2.17 -1.81
CA SER A 353 -2.56 -3.41 -1.06
C SER A 353 -3.82 -4.16 -0.64
N GLY A 354 -4.95 -3.45 -0.53
CA GLY A 354 -6.17 -3.98 0.08
C GLY A 354 -6.05 -4.31 1.58
N GLU A 355 -4.99 -3.80 2.24
CA GLU A 355 -4.68 -4.06 3.65
C GLU A 355 -4.54 -2.76 4.48
N THR A 356 -4.88 -1.60 3.91
CA THR A 356 -4.82 -0.31 4.61
C THR A 356 -5.82 -0.30 5.77
N ALA A 357 -5.32 -0.12 7.00
CA ALA A 357 -6.12 -0.25 8.22
C ALA A 357 -7.35 0.67 8.24
N ASP A 358 -7.16 1.96 7.95
CA ASP A 358 -8.26 2.94 7.92
C ASP A 358 -9.29 2.62 6.83
N SER A 359 -8.82 2.22 5.63
CA SER A 359 -9.69 1.84 4.52
C SER A 359 -10.52 0.59 4.84
N LEU A 360 -9.92 -0.39 5.51
CA LEU A 360 -10.62 -1.59 5.98
C LEU A 360 -11.65 -1.27 7.06
N ALA A 361 -11.31 -0.38 7.99
CA ALA A 361 -12.24 0.08 9.01
C ALA A 361 -13.43 0.85 8.40
N ALA A 362 -13.17 1.70 7.40
CA ALA A 362 -14.23 2.41 6.67
C ALA A 362 -15.15 1.44 5.91
N LEU A 363 -14.61 0.40 5.29
CA LEU A 363 -15.37 -0.69 4.68
C LEU A 363 -16.34 -1.33 5.67
N ARG A 364 -15.80 -1.74 6.82
CA ARG A 364 -16.58 -2.41 7.89
C ARG A 364 -17.67 -1.52 8.45
N GLU A 365 -17.38 -0.24 8.66
CA GLU A 365 -18.37 0.75 9.13
C GLU A 365 -19.51 0.90 8.10
N SER A 366 -19.18 0.96 6.81
CA SER A 366 -20.18 1.04 5.74
C SER A 366 -21.08 -0.19 5.68
N LYS A 367 -20.49 -1.38 5.81
CA LYS A 367 -21.26 -2.66 5.86
C LYS A 367 -22.14 -2.75 7.11
N LYS A 368 -21.68 -2.28 8.26
CA LYS A 368 -22.48 -2.22 9.49
C LYS A 368 -23.73 -1.36 9.33
N GLN A 369 -23.63 -0.28 8.52
CA GLN A 369 -24.78 0.56 8.18
C GLN A 369 -25.64 -0.03 7.04
N GLY A 370 -25.31 -1.18 6.49
CA GLY A 370 -26.07 -1.87 5.44
C GLY A 370 -25.92 -1.24 4.04
N VAL A 371 -24.87 -0.43 3.82
CA VAL A 371 -24.61 0.19 2.52
C VAL A 371 -23.69 -0.70 1.69
N LYS A 372 -24.00 -0.86 0.41
CA LYS A 372 -23.21 -1.67 -0.53
C LYS A 372 -21.79 -1.15 -0.69
N THR A 373 -20.83 -2.05 -0.79
CA THR A 373 -19.40 -1.73 -0.86
C THR A 373 -18.74 -2.31 -2.12
N LEU A 374 -17.84 -1.54 -2.70
CA LEU A 374 -16.96 -1.94 -3.81
C LEU A 374 -15.50 -1.68 -3.43
N GLY A 375 -14.67 -2.71 -3.43
CA GLY A 375 -13.22 -2.57 -3.29
C GLY A 375 -12.54 -2.44 -4.65
N ILE A 376 -11.74 -1.38 -4.86
CA ILE A 376 -10.79 -1.29 -5.99
C ILE A 376 -9.41 -1.60 -5.42
N VAL A 377 -8.88 -2.78 -5.75
CA VAL A 377 -7.65 -3.30 -5.15
C VAL A 377 -6.74 -3.96 -6.19
N ASN A 378 -5.44 -4.01 -5.90
CA ASN A 378 -4.49 -4.70 -6.78
C ASN A 378 -4.15 -6.12 -6.28
N VAL A 379 -4.17 -6.34 -4.97
CA VAL A 379 -3.77 -7.63 -4.38
C VAL A 379 -4.96 -8.56 -4.25
N ILE A 380 -4.93 -9.65 -5.03
CA ILE A 380 -5.95 -10.70 -5.00
C ILE A 380 -5.97 -11.35 -3.61
N GLY A 381 -7.17 -11.55 -3.05
CA GLY A 381 -7.34 -12.17 -1.75
C GLY A 381 -6.95 -11.30 -0.55
N SER A 382 -6.69 -10.00 -0.75
CA SER A 382 -6.49 -9.05 0.34
C SER A 382 -7.71 -8.90 1.25
N SER A 383 -7.54 -8.30 2.42
CA SER A 383 -8.63 -8.17 3.40
C SER A 383 -9.81 -7.38 2.84
N ILE A 384 -9.57 -6.27 2.16
CA ILE A 384 -10.64 -5.50 1.49
C ILE A 384 -11.32 -6.34 0.41
N ALA A 385 -10.55 -7.09 -0.40
CA ALA A 385 -11.13 -7.96 -1.43
C ALA A 385 -12.02 -9.07 -0.87
N ARG A 386 -11.69 -9.59 0.30
CA ARG A 386 -12.50 -10.65 0.95
C ARG A 386 -13.74 -10.11 1.67
N GLU A 387 -13.70 -8.87 2.14
CA GLU A 387 -14.75 -8.30 2.97
C GLU A 387 -15.73 -7.41 2.20
N ALA A 388 -15.33 -6.83 1.05
CA ALA A 388 -16.20 -6.03 0.20
C ALA A 388 -17.30 -6.90 -0.46
N ASP A 389 -18.46 -6.30 -0.74
CA ASP A 389 -19.55 -6.99 -1.44
C ASP A 389 -19.21 -7.20 -2.91
N ASN A 390 -18.47 -6.27 -3.49
CA ASN A 390 -18.03 -6.29 -4.88
C ASN A 390 -16.53 -5.93 -4.94
N VAL A 391 -15.80 -6.45 -5.93
CA VAL A 391 -14.37 -6.20 -6.07
C VAL A 391 -13.99 -5.93 -7.51
N TYR A 392 -13.21 -4.86 -7.72
CA TYR A 392 -12.52 -4.57 -8.98
C TYR A 392 -11.02 -4.75 -8.78
N TYR A 393 -10.42 -5.73 -9.45
CA TYR A 393 -8.97 -5.95 -9.44
C TYR A 393 -8.29 -5.14 -10.54
N THR A 394 -7.27 -4.34 -10.18
CA THR A 394 -6.57 -3.48 -11.13
C THR A 394 -5.50 -4.19 -11.94
N LEU A 395 -5.06 -5.37 -11.51
CA LEU A 395 -4.08 -6.23 -12.19
C LEU A 395 -2.76 -5.53 -12.57
N ALA A 396 -2.33 -4.54 -11.76
CA ALA A 396 -1.10 -3.79 -12.00
C ALA A 396 0.19 -4.61 -11.78
N GLY A 397 0.06 -5.83 -11.30
CA GLY A 397 1.21 -6.62 -10.85
C GLY A 397 1.81 -6.10 -9.53
N PRO A 398 2.93 -6.66 -9.06
CA PRO A 398 3.56 -6.23 -7.81
C PRO A 398 4.12 -4.81 -7.95
N GLU A 399 3.86 -3.95 -6.95
CA GLU A 399 4.40 -2.61 -6.82
C GLU A 399 5.20 -2.53 -5.52
N ILE A 400 6.52 -2.37 -5.63
CA ILE A 400 7.50 -2.53 -4.54
C ILE A 400 7.95 -1.18 -3.99
N ALA A 401 8.17 -0.17 -4.86
CA ALA A 401 8.53 1.17 -4.42
C ALA A 401 7.48 1.72 -3.45
N VAL A 402 7.92 2.33 -2.35
CA VAL A 402 7.01 2.84 -1.32
C VAL A 402 6.08 3.90 -1.91
N ALA A 403 6.60 4.85 -2.67
CA ALA A 403 5.80 5.83 -3.38
C ALA A 403 5.04 5.17 -4.55
N THR A 404 3.72 5.20 -4.50
CA THR A 404 2.84 4.62 -5.50
C THR A 404 2.93 5.34 -6.85
N THR A 405 3.00 4.58 -7.95
CA THR A 405 3.04 5.09 -9.33
C THR A 405 2.05 4.36 -10.23
N LYS A 406 2.35 3.12 -10.64
CA LYS A 406 1.49 2.36 -11.58
C LYS A 406 0.14 1.97 -10.97
N ALA A 407 0.07 1.75 -9.66
CA ALA A 407 -1.20 1.48 -9.02
C ALA A 407 -2.14 2.69 -9.06
N TYR A 408 -1.62 3.92 -8.93
CA TYR A 408 -2.41 5.14 -9.12
C TYR A 408 -3.04 5.19 -10.53
N SER A 409 -2.24 4.95 -11.58
CA SER A 409 -2.72 4.95 -12.96
C SER A 409 -3.77 3.87 -13.23
N THR A 410 -3.60 2.66 -12.70
CA THR A 410 -4.57 1.57 -12.88
C THR A 410 -5.86 1.79 -12.08
N GLN A 411 -5.79 2.42 -10.91
CA GLN A 411 -6.97 2.83 -10.14
C GLN A 411 -7.78 3.91 -10.85
N LEU A 412 -7.12 4.86 -11.55
CA LEU A 412 -7.82 5.82 -12.42
C LEU A 412 -8.58 5.11 -13.53
N ILE A 413 -7.96 4.14 -14.21
CA ILE A 413 -8.62 3.35 -15.26
C ILE A 413 -9.86 2.61 -14.71
N ALA A 414 -9.74 2.01 -13.54
CA ALA A 414 -10.89 1.37 -12.89
C ALA A 414 -12.03 2.39 -12.62
N ALA A 415 -11.69 3.59 -12.13
CA ALA A 415 -12.67 4.64 -11.91
C ALA A 415 -13.32 5.14 -13.21
N TYR A 416 -12.55 5.28 -14.30
CA TYR A 416 -13.07 5.72 -15.60
C TYR A 416 -14.00 4.68 -16.21
N THR A 417 -13.62 3.41 -16.22
CA THR A 417 -14.45 2.34 -16.77
C THR A 417 -15.75 2.18 -15.98
N LEU A 418 -15.72 2.34 -14.66
CA LEU A 418 -16.94 2.40 -13.83
C LEU A 418 -17.79 3.62 -14.22
N ALA A 419 -17.21 4.81 -14.35
CA ALA A 419 -17.95 6.03 -14.69
C ALA A 419 -18.64 5.93 -16.06
N ILE A 420 -17.94 5.44 -17.07
CA ILE A 420 -18.45 5.26 -18.42
C ILE A 420 -19.59 4.23 -18.43
N GLN A 421 -19.39 3.08 -17.79
CA GLN A 421 -20.40 2.02 -17.75
C GLN A 421 -21.64 2.46 -16.96
N PHE A 422 -21.47 3.15 -15.85
CA PHE A 422 -22.59 3.71 -15.07
C PHE A 422 -23.38 4.74 -15.89
N ALA A 423 -22.66 5.62 -16.60
CA ALA A 423 -23.29 6.60 -17.49
C ALA A 423 -24.11 5.94 -18.60
N LYS A 424 -23.59 4.89 -19.23
CA LYS A 424 -24.28 4.09 -20.26
C LYS A 424 -25.55 3.44 -19.71
N ILE A 425 -25.44 2.71 -18.60
CA ILE A 425 -26.57 1.99 -17.97
C ILE A 425 -27.67 2.95 -17.52
N ARG A 426 -27.29 4.15 -17.08
CA ARG A 426 -28.23 5.20 -16.63
C ARG A 426 -28.75 6.07 -17.78
N GLY A 427 -28.31 5.82 -19.02
CA GLY A 427 -28.76 6.58 -20.20
C GLY A 427 -28.29 8.05 -20.21
N GLN A 428 -27.16 8.35 -19.57
CA GLN A 428 -26.61 9.71 -19.50
C GLN A 428 -25.69 10.04 -20.69
N ILE A 429 -25.21 9.04 -21.41
CA ILE A 429 -24.38 9.17 -22.60
C ILE A 429 -24.99 8.37 -23.76
N THR A 430 -24.72 8.83 -24.99
CA THR A 430 -25.14 8.12 -26.21
C THR A 430 -24.23 6.92 -26.48
N GLU A 431 -24.68 6.02 -27.39
CA GLU A 431 -23.85 4.90 -27.85
C GLU A 431 -22.54 5.37 -28.48
N GLU A 432 -22.60 6.43 -29.28
CA GLU A 432 -21.42 7.02 -29.96
C GLU A 432 -20.43 7.57 -28.93
N GLN A 433 -20.91 8.28 -27.91
CA GLN A 433 -20.05 8.77 -26.82
C GLN A 433 -19.43 7.61 -26.04
N TYR A 434 -20.20 6.58 -25.74
CA TYR A 434 -19.72 5.40 -25.03
C TYR A 434 -18.58 4.71 -25.77
N ILE A 435 -18.75 4.45 -27.06
CA ILE A 435 -17.70 3.84 -27.90
C ILE A 435 -16.47 4.78 -27.98
N GLY A 436 -16.70 6.07 -28.21
CA GLY A 436 -15.61 7.06 -28.32
C GLY A 436 -14.77 7.16 -27.04
N TYR A 437 -15.38 7.07 -25.86
CA TYR A 437 -14.64 7.06 -24.58
C TYR A 437 -13.83 5.78 -24.40
N ILE A 438 -14.35 4.63 -24.82
CA ILE A 438 -13.59 3.36 -24.77
C ILE A 438 -12.39 3.42 -25.72
N GLU A 439 -12.60 3.87 -26.95
CA GLU A 439 -11.51 4.04 -27.92
C GLU A 439 -10.45 5.00 -27.41
N GLU A 440 -10.84 6.12 -26.79
CA GLU A 440 -9.91 7.07 -26.20
C GLU A 440 -9.11 6.45 -25.04
N LEU A 441 -9.76 5.71 -24.14
CA LEU A 441 -9.07 4.99 -23.06
C LEU A 441 -8.03 4.00 -23.60
N GLN A 442 -8.31 3.30 -24.68
CA GLN A 442 -7.38 2.36 -25.30
C GLN A 442 -6.13 3.03 -25.90
N THR A 443 -6.15 4.35 -26.12
CA THR A 443 -4.97 5.12 -26.54
C THR A 443 -4.05 5.56 -25.40
N ILE A 444 -4.53 5.52 -24.16
CA ILE A 444 -3.79 5.99 -22.97
C ILE A 444 -2.43 5.29 -22.80
N PRO A 445 -2.31 3.96 -22.94
CA PRO A 445 -1.02 3.28 -22.82
C PRO A 445 0.06 3.84 -23.76
N GLU A 446 -0.27 4.03 -25.04
CA GLU A 446 0.67 4.58 -26.01
C GLU A 446 1.05 6.04 -25.68
N LYS A 447 0.09 6.84 -25.24
CA LYS A 447 0.32 8.23 -24.84
C LYS A 447 1.24 8.31 -23.60
N ILE A 448 1.07 7.42 -22.61
CA ILE A 448 1.98 7.31 -21.47
C ILE A 448 3.38 6.94 -21.92
N GLN A 449 3.52 5.95 -22.81
CA GLN A 449 4.82 5.53 -23.36
C GLN A 449 5.57 6.71 -24.00
N ARG A 450 4.89 7.53 -24.79
CA ARG A 450 5.46 8.73 -25.42
C ARG A 450 5.97 9.76 -24.41
N ILE A 451 5.26 9.95 -23.30
CA ILE A 451 5.69 10.87 -22.23
C ILE A 451 6.96 10.33 -21.55
N ILE A 452 7.01 9.03 -21.27
CA ILE A 452 8.17 8.39 -20.63
C ILE A 452 9.42 8.48 -21.51
N GLU A 453 9.28 8.42 -22.82
CA GLU A 453 10.38 8.53 -23.77
C GLU A 453 10.97 9.95 -23.85
N ASP A 454 10.16 11.00 -23.63
CA ASP A 454 10.60 12.43 -23.65
C ASP A 454 11.00 12.94 -22.25
N LYS A 455 11.82 12.17 -21.54
CA LYS A 455 12.19 12.46 -20.15
C LYS A 455 13.40 13.39 -19.97
N GLU A 456 14.26 13.55 -20.98
CA GLU A 456 15.57 14.20 -20.85
C GLU A 456 15.47 15.67 -20.42
N ARG A 457 14.52 16.43 -21.02
CA ARG A 457 14.28 17.82 -20.65
C ARG A 457 13.83 17.94 -19.20
N LEU A 458 12.97 17.03 -18.77
CA LEU A 458 12.46 17.01 -17.40
C LEU A 458 13.55 16.61 -16.40
N GLN A 459 14.42 15.67 -16.77
CA GLN A 459 15.58 15.27 -15.97
C GLN A 459 16.55 16.45 -15.77
N TRP A 460 16.82 17.19 -16.84
CA TRP A 460 17.62 18.42 -16.76
C TRP A 460 16.98 19.44 -15.82
N PHE A 461 15.68 19.69 -15.97
CA PHE A 461 14.94 20.62 -15.11
C PHE A 461 15.00 20.19 -13.64
N ALA A 462 14.74 18.92 -13.36
CA ALA A 462 14.80 18.35 -12.02
C ALA A 462 16.15 18.58 -11.34
N SER A 463 17.25 18.47 -12.08
CA SER A 463 18.60 18.71 -11.54
C SER A 463 18.82 20.15 -11.02
N LYS A 464 18.03 21.11 -11.46
CA LYS A 464 18.06 22.51 -11.01
C LYS A 464 17.24 22.74 -9.73
N GLN A 465 16.33 21.81 -9.40
CA GLN A 465 15.40 21.96 -8.28
C GLN A 465 15.87 21.29 -6.98
N VAL A 466 17.06 20.69 -6.95
CA VAL A 466 17.60 19.94 -5.79
C VAL A 466 17.69 20.77 -4.50
N ASN A 467 17.81 22.08 -4.61
CA ASN A 467 17.90 23.01 -3.49
C ASN A 467 16.61 23.82 -3.25
N ALA A 468 15.52 23.50 -3.95
CA ALA A 468 14.24 24.12 -3.70
C ALA A 468 13.83 23.87 -2.23
N LYS A 469 13.34 24.90 -1.55
CA LYS A 469 12.84 24.81 -0.17
C LYS A 469 11.38 24.39 -0.19
N ASP A 470 10.59 25.11 -0.98
CA ASP A 470 9.16 24.93 -1.13
C ASP A 470 8.80 24.84 -2.61
N ILE A 471 7.84 24.00 -2.93
CA ILE A 471 7.29 23.87 -4.29
C ILE A 471 5.77 23.91 -4.19
N PHE A 472 5.14 24.78 -4.97
CA PHE A 472 3.69 24.87 -5.03
C PHE A 472 3.16 24.29 -6.34
N PHE A 473 2.13 23.46 -6.22
CA PHE A 473 1.40 22.90 -7.36
C PHE A 473 0.03 23.58 -7.43
N ILE A 474 -0.36 24.06 -8.59
CA ILE A 474 -1.64 24.75 -8.76
C ILE A 474 -2.40 24.23 -9.98
N GLY A 475 -3.71 24.11 -9.85
CA GLY A 475 -4.61 23.70 -10.91
C GLY A 475 -6.05 24.07 -10.59
N ARG A 476 -6.94 23.91 -11.57
CA ARG A 476 -8.38 24.11 -11.40
C ARG A 476 -9.14 22.88 -11.85
N GLY A 477 -10.24 22.56 -11.15
CA GLY A 477 -11.01 21.37 -11.46
C GLY A 477 -10.15 20.11 -11.32
N ILE A 478 -10.15 19.24 -12.32
CA ILE A 478 -9.38 17.98 -12.30
C ILE A 478 -7.85 18.23 -12.23
N ASP A 479 -7.37 19.37 -12.75
CA ASP A 479 -5.96 19.75 -12.65
C ASP A 479 -5.51 19.99 -11.19
N TYR A 480 -6.44 20.36 -10.31
CA TYR A 480 -6.15 20.41 -8.87
C TYR A 480 -5.95 19.00 -8.28
N ALA A 481 -6.75 18.02 -8.71
CA ALA A 481 -6.55 16.63 -8.29
C ALA A 481 -5.18 16.09 -8.74
N ILE A 482 -4.73 16.43 -9.95
CA ILE A 482 -3.39 16.10 -10.46
C ILE A 482 -2.31 16.78 -9.60
N SER A 483 -2.52 18.05 -9.26
CA SER A 483 -1.60 18.83 -8.43
C SER A 483 -1.42 18.23 -7.04
N LEU A 484 -2.47 17.69 -6.43
CA LEU A 484 -2.41 16.97 -5.14
C LEU A 484 -1.46 15.78 -5.21
N GLU A 485 -1.57 14.96 -6.25
CA GLU A 485 -0.70 13.79 -6.41
C GLU A 485 0.75 14.17 -6.72
N GLY A 486 0.98 15.16 -7.59
CA GLY A 486 2.33 15.67 -7.87
C GLY A 486 3.03 16.20 -6.62
N SER A 487 2.31 16.97 -5.81
CA SER A 487 2.80 17.46 -4.52
C SER A 487 3.11 16.33 -3.54
N LEU A 488 2.26 15.30 -3.47
CA LEU A 488 2.51 14.14 -2.61
C LEU A 488 3.79 13.40 -3.02
N LYS A 489 3.96 13.09 -4.31
CA LYS A 489 5.18 12.44 -4.82
C LYS A 489 6.43 13.24 -4.47
N MET A 490 6.39 14.56 -4.67
CA MET A 490 7.52 15.42 -4.34
C MET A 490 7.90 15.34 -2.85
N LYS A 491 6.94 15.44 -1.94
CA LYS A 491 7.16 15.32 -0.49
C LYS A 491 7.75 13.97 -0.08
N GLU A 492 7.15 12.89 -0.56
CA GLU A 492 7.44 11.52 -0.14
C GLU A 492 8.90 11.14 -0.39
N ILE A 493 9.42 11.48 -1.57
CA ILE A 493 10.71 10.94 -2.02
C ILE A 493 11.84 11.96 -2.05
N SER A 494 11.55 13.27 -2.20
CA SER A 494 12.59 14.31 -2.23
C SER A 494 12.78 15.02 -0.90
N TYR A 495 11.80 14.90 0.00
CA TYR A 495 11.70 15.61 1.29
C TYR A 495 11.65 17.14 1.14
N ILE A 496 11.34 17.64 -0.05
CA ILE A 496 11.06 19.06 -0.27
C ILE A 496 9.63 19.31 0.18
N HIS A 497 9.41 20.33 1.00
CA HIS A 497 8.07 20.76 1.34
C HIS A 497 7.32 21.17 0.07
N SER A 498 6.16 20.61 -0.15
CA SER A 498 5.34 20.96 -1.30
C SER A 498 3.85 20.90 -0.95
N GLU A 499 3.09 21.80 -1.53
CA GLU A 499 1.64 21.87 -1.34
C GLU A 499 0.92 22.06 -2.67
N ALA A 500 -0.30 21.56 -2.73
CA ALA A 500 -1.17 21.75 -3.88
C ALA A 500 -2.36 22.61 -3.50
N TYR A 501 -2.69 23.58 -4.37
CA TYR A 501 -3.81 24.49 -4.17
C TYR A 501 -4.71 24.56 -5.40
N ALA A 502 -6.00 24.67 -5.17
CA ALA A 502 -6.88 25.15 -6.21
C ALA A 502 -6.42 26.57 -6.60
N ALA A 503 -6.04 26.78 -7.88
CA ALA A 503 -5.35 28.00 -8.31
C ALA A 503 -6.09 29.29 -7.95
N GLY A 504 -7.43 29.25 -7.88
CA GLY A 504 -8.25 30.39 -7.46
C GLY A 504 -8.10 30.76 -5.98
N GLU A 505 -7.76 29.77 -5.12
CA GLU A 505 -7.62 29.97 -3.67
C GLU A 505 -6.30 30.62 -3.26
N LEU A 506 -5.29 30.68 -4.17
CA LEU A 506 -4.02 31.34 -3.85
C LEU A 506 -4.19 32.74 -3.28
N LYS A 507 -5.14 33.52 -3.81
CA LYS A 507 -5.41 34.91 -3.39
C LYS A 507 -5.95 35.04 -1.97
N HIS A 508 -6.47 33.93 -1.41
CA HIS A 508 -7.10 33.91 -0.09
C HIS A 508 -6.13 33.59 1.05
N GLY A 509 -4.82 33.70 0.78
CA GLY A 509 -3.78 33.58 1.81
C GLY A 509 -2.45 33.07 1.27
N THR A 510 -2.44 31.91 0.60
CA THR A 510 -1.25 31.14 0.24
C THR A 510 -0.27 31.92 -0.66
N ILE A 511 -0.74 32.82 -1.49
CA ILE A 511 0.12 33.65 -2.35
C ILE A 511 1.14 34.47 -1.56
N SER A 512 0.92 34.69 -0.26
CA SER A 512 1.87 35.34 0.64
C SER A 512 3.17 34.57 0.86
N LEU A 513 3.18 33.28 0.52
CA LEU A 513 4.35 32.40 0.62
C LEU A 513 5.25 32.44 -0.63
N ILE A 514 4.79 33.11 -1.68
CA ILE A 514 5.55 33.21 -2.92
C ILE A 514 6.64 34.27 -2.76
N GLU A 515 7.89 33.82 -2.85
CA GLU A 515 9.11 34.62 -2.81
C GLU A 515 9.88 34.49 -4.13
N ASP A 516 10.91 35.32 -4.30
CA ASP A 516 11.78 35.27 -5.49
C ASP A 516 12.42 33.89 -5.66
N GLY A 517 12.23 33.29 -6.82
CA GLY A 517 12.71 31.96 -7.15
C GLY A 517 11.87 30.78 -6.62
N THR A 518 10.77 31.02 -5.90
CA THR A 518 9.86 29.94 -5.48
C THR A 518 9.31 29.20 -6.70
N LEU A 519 9.48 27.87 -6.76
CA LEU A 519 8.95 27.08 -7.87
C LEU A 519 7.43 26.91 -7.72
N VAL A 520 6.71 27.34 -8.75
CA VAL A 520 5.27 27.10 -8.89
C VAL A 520 5.01 26.28 -10.14
N ILE A 521 4.41 25.11 -9.98
CA ILE A 521 4.04 24.18 -11.06
C ILE A 521 2.56 24.35 -11.33
N GLY A 522 2.23 24.94 -12.49
CA GLY A 522 0.86 25.03 -12.99
C GLY A 522 0.49 23.83 -13.84
N VAL A 523 -0.64 23.19 -13.52
CA VAL A 523 -1.26 22.13 -14.34
C VAL A 523 -2.43 22.74 -15.10
N LEU A 524 -2.37 22.69 -16.44
CA LEU A 524 -3.29 23.37 -17.34
C LEU A 524 -3.73 22.40 -18.47
N THR A 525 -4.43 21.33 -18.11
CA THR A 525 -4.91 20.33 -19.07
C THR A 525 -6.36 20.52 -19.48
N GLN A 526 -7.11 21.39 -18.75
CA GLN A 526 -8.52 21.65 -18.98
C GLN A 526 -8.72 22.85 -19.90
N PRO A 527 -9.20 22.67 -21.14
CA PRO A 527 -9.28 23.75 -22.12
C PRO A 527 -10.08 24.99 -21.65
N GLU A 528 -11.21 24.74 -20.99
CA GLU A 528 -12.09 25.82 -20.49
C GLU A 528 -11.52 26.60 -19.30
N LEU A 529 -10.57 26.00 -18.58
CA LEU A 529 -9.94 26.58 -17.39
C LEU A 529 -8.51 27.08 -17.64
N TYR A 530 -7.96 26.83 -18.84
CA TYR A 530 -6.58 27.12 -19.19
C TYR A 530 -6.20 28.59 -18.94
N GLU A 531 -6.93 29.54 -19.49
CA GLU A 531 -6.63 30.97 -19.34
C GLU A 531 -6.76 31.44 -17.89
N LYS A 532 -7.69 30.84 -17.13
CA LYS A 532 -7.88 31.18 -15.71
C LYS A 532 -6.70 30.69 -14.86
N THR A 533 -6.20 29.49 -15.13
CA THR A 533 -5.03 28.94 -14.43
C THR A 533 -3.76 29.68 -14.84
N LEU A 534 -3.59 29.99 -16.13
CA LEU A 534 -2.49 30.80 -16.63
C LEU A 534 -2.43 32.17 -15.97
N SER A 535 -3.58 32.85 -15.81
CA SER A 535 -3.67 34.11 -15.07
C SER A 535 -3.18 33.98 -13.63
N ASN A 536 -3.50 32.89 -12.93
CA ASN A 536 -3.00 32.67 -11.57
C ASN A 536 -1.47 32.40 -11.54
N MET A 537 -0.92 31.73 -12.57
CA MET A 537 0.53 31.59 -12.70
C MET A 537 1.21 32.94 -12.88
N VAL A 538 0.67 33.82 -13.73
CA VAL A 538 1.18 35.18 -13.94
C VAL A 538 1.16 35.99 -12.65
N GLU A 539 0.14 35.84 -11.80
CA GLU A 539 0.09 36.47 -10.49
C GLU A 539 1.21 36.00 -9.57
N CYS A 540 1.59 34.71 -9.62
CA CYS A 540 2.76 34.20 -8.91
C CYS A 540 4.06 34.76 -9.51
N LYS A 541 4.18 34.81 -10.83
CA LYS A 541 5.35 35.37 -11.51
C LYS A 541 5.61 36.83 -11.15
N SER A 542 4.55 37.62 -11.00
CA SER A 542 4.67 39.04 -10.59
C SER A 542 5.23 39.23 -9.17
N ARG A 543 5.35 38.13 -8.41
CA ARG A 543 5.93 38.08 -7.06
C ARG A 543 7.28 37.37 -7.01
N GLY A 544 7.87 37.11 -8.18
CA GLY A 544 9.19 36.50 -8.31
C GLY A 544 9.18 34.96 -8.44
N ALA A 545 8.02 34.29 -8.54
CA ALA A 545 8.00 32.85 -8.74
C ALA A 545 8.70 32.41 -10.01
N TYR A 546 9.39 31.26 -9.95
CA TYR A 546 9.87 30.53 -11.10
C TYR A 546 8.76 29.54 -11.55
N LEU A 547 8.32 29.64 -12.78
CA LEU A 547 7.12 28.93 -13.24
C LEU A 547 7.45 27.73 -14.11
N MET A 548 6.88 26.58 -13.76
CA MET A 548 6.77 25.43 -14.64
C MET A 548 5.31 25.26 -15.07
N GLY A 549 5.05 25.19 -16.37
CA GLY A 549 3.73 24.91 -16.93
C GLY A 549 3.64 23.49 -17.51
N LEU A 550 2.65 22.70 -17.06
CA LEU A 550 2.32 21.39 -17.60
C LEU A 550 0.99 21.47 -18.34
N THR A 551 1.02 21.25 -19.64
CA THR A 551 -0.15 21.40 -20.52
C THR A 551 -0.16 20.39 -21.66
N THR A 552 -1.19 20.40 -22.50
CA THR A 552 -1.30 19.55 -23.69
C THR A 552 -0.64 20.19 -24.90
N PHE A 553 -0.15 19.38 -25.84
CA PHE A 553 0.33 19.86 -27.13
C PHE A 553 -0.70 20.78 -27.81
N GLY A 554 -0.23 21.90 -28.36
CA GLY A 554 -1.04 22.94 -29.00
C GLY A 554 -1.21 24.21 -28.16
N HIS A 555 -0.94 24.18 -26.86
CA HIS A 555 -0.98 25.36 -25.97
C HIS A 555 0.42 25.98 -25.80
N TYR A 556 1.09 26.31 -26.92
CA TYR A 556 2.47 26.80 -26.90
C TYR A 556 2.61 28.25 -26.37
N ASN A 557 1.53 29.00 -26.28
CA ASN A 557 1.50 30.32 -25.66
C ASN A 557 1.87 30.33 -24.19
N ILE A 558 1.90 29.17 -23.53
CA ILE A 558 2.39 29.05 -22.14
C ILE A 558 3.85 29.48 -22.02
N GLU A 559 4.66 29.33 -23.07
CA GLU A 559 6.09 29.70 -23.08
C GLU A 559 6.33 31.21 -22.95
N GLU A 560 5.32 32.03 -23.22
CA GLU A 560 5.40 33.48 -23.01
C GLU A 560 5.41 33.83 -21.51
N ASN A 561 4.88 32.94 -20.68
CA ASN A 561 4.68 33.19 -19.24
C ASN A 561 5.47 32.24 -18.33
N ALA A 562 5.61 30.97 -18.70
CA ALA A 562 6.34 29.98 -17.94
C ALA A 562 7.85 30.00 -18.26
N ASP A 563 8.68 29.73 -17.27
CA ASP A 563 10.13 29.63 -17.40
C ASP A 563 10.56 28.24 -17.89
N PHE A 564 9.69 27.23 -17.67
CA PHE A 564 9.84 25.88 -18.20
C PHE A 564 8.46 25.30 -18.55
N SER A 565 8.37 24.59 -19.68
CA SER A 565 7.10 24.02 -20.14
C SER A 565 7.26 22.53 -20.43
N VAL A 566 6.25 21.76 -20.00
CA VAL A 566 6.11 20.34 -20.26
C VAL A 566 4.81 20.10 -21.01
N TYR A 567 4.88 19.32 -22.09
CA TYR A 567 3.74 19.03 -22.94
C TYR A 567 3.40 17.54 -22.88
N ILE A 568 2.12 17.24 -22.75
CA ILE A 568 1.58 15.88 -22.84
C ILE A 568 0.72 15.72 -24.09
N PRO A 569 0.55 14.50 -24.61
CA PRO A 569 -0.38 14.23 -25.71
C PRO A 569 -1.79 14.70 -25.37
N LYS A 570 -2.55 15.11 -26.40
CA LYS A 570 -3.97 15.42 -26.24
C LYS A 570 -4.75 14.16 -25.89
N THR A 571 -5.72 14.31 -25.01
CA THR A 571 -6.69 13.28 -24.64
C THR A 571 -8.02 13.96 -24.29
N ASP A 572 -9.08 13.17 -24.10
CA ASP A 572 -10.29 13.72 -23.51
C ASP A 572 -9.96 14.35 -22.14
N PRO A 573 -10.44 15.56 -21.85
CA PRO A 573 -10.12 16.26 -20.58
C PRO A 573 -10.37 15.45 -19.32
N HIS A 574 -11.36 14.55 -19.31
CA HIS A 574 -11.67 13.68 -18.19
C HIS A 574 -10.56 12.66 -17.89
N PHE A 575 -9.77 12.28 -18.90
CA PHE A 575 -8.70 11.30 -18.77
C PHE A 575 -7.31 11.93 -18.65
N ALA A 576 -7.23 13.26 -18.64
CA ALA A 576 -5.97 14.00 -18.60
C ALA A 576 -5.10 13.64 -17.39
N THR A 577 -5.71 13.25 -16.27
CA THR A 577 -4.99 12.83 -15.06
C THR A 577 -4.03 11.67 -15.32
N SER A 578 -4.43 10.68 -16.14
CA SER A 578 -3.60 9.53 -16.50
C SER A 578 -2.31 9.90 -17.25
N LEU A 579 -2.30 11.04 -17.93
CA LEU A 579 -1.14 11.52 -18.68
C LEU A 579 -0.33 12.53 -17.87
N ALA A 580 -1.00 13.50 -17.25
CA ALA A 580 -0.35 14.61 -16.56
C ALA A 580 0.38 14.19 -15.27
N VAL A 581 -0.03 13.09 -14.64
CA VAL A 581 0.67 12.56 -13.46
C VAL A 581 2.06 12.01 -13.80
N ILE A 582 2.28 11.51 -15.02
CA ILE A 582 3.54 10.86 -15.42
C ILE A 582 4.74 11.82 -15.35
N PRO A 583 4.70 13.04 -15.96
CA PRO A 583 5.80 14.01 -15.80
C PRO A 583 6.04 14.41 -14.33
N LEU A 584 4.98 14.45 -13.50
CA LEU A 584 5.11 14.81 -12.08
C LEU A 584 5.78 13.69 -11.27
N GLN A 585 5.48 12.41 -11.56
CA GLN A 585 6.17 11.26 -11.00
C GLN A 585 7.66 11.25 -11.39
N LEU A 586 7.96 11.48 -12.67
CA LEU A 586 9.33 11.58 -13.17
C LEU A 586 10.08 12.76 -12.54
N LEU A 587 9.44 13.91 -12.36
CA LEU A 587 10.03 15.08 -11.70
C LEU A 587 10.43 14.74 -10.26
N GLY A 588 9.53 14.18 -9.49
CA GLY A 588 9.81 13.75 -8.11
C GLY A 588 10.97 12.75 -8.06
N TYR A 589 10.94 11.75 -8.94
CA TYR A 589 12.00 10.75 -9.05
C TYR A 589 13.36 11.39 -9.34
N TYR A 590 13.49 12.20 -10.39
CA TYR A 590 14.78 12.79 -10.80
C TYR A 590 15.32 13.82 -9.81
N VAL A 591 14.46 14.61 -9.16
CA VAL A 591 14.88 15.50 -8.07
C VAL A 591 15.48 14.68 -6.93
N SER A 592 14.85 13.56 -6.56
CA SER A 592 15.29 12.71 -5.45
C SER A 592 16.60 11.99 -5.75
N VAL A 593 16.74 11.45 -6.97
CA VAL A 593 18.00 10.83 -7.44
C VAL A 593 19.14 11.86 -7.47
N ALA A 594 18.87 13.06 -7.98
CA ALA A 594 19.87 14.15 -8.02
C ALA A 594 20.30 14.61 -6.60
N LYS A 595 19.43 14.42 -5.59
CA LYS A 595 19.77 14.64 -4.16
C LYS A 595 20.48 13.44 -3.52
N GLY A 596 20.67 12.33 -4.23
CA GLY A 596 21.27 11.10 -3.71
C GLY A 596 20.38 10.35 -2.69
N LEU A 597 19.06 10.47 -2.81
CA LEU A 597 18.10 9.86 -1.90
C LEU A 597 17.65 8.47 -2.39
N ASP A 598 17.31 7.59 -1.47
CA ASP A 598 16.70 6.29 -1.77
C ASP A 598 15.22 6.49 -2.12
N VAL A 599 14.88 6.42 -3.41
CA VAL A 599 13.53 6.65 -3.93
C VAL A 599 12.60 5.46 -3.72
N ASP A 600 13.16 4.26 -3.57
CA ASP A 600 12.36 3.04 -3.36
C ASP A 600 11.92 2.91 -1.90
N LYS A 601 12.78 3.35 -0.97
CA LYS A 601 12.56 3.25 0.48
C LYS A 601 12.80 4.60 1.15
N PRO A 602 11.94 5.61 0.90
CA PRO A 602 12.08 6.92 1.52
C PRO A 602 11.91 6.83 3.04
N ARG A 603 12.64 7.69 3.76
CA ARG A 603 12.61 7.71 5.22
C ARG A 603 11.19 7.94 5.76
N ASN A 604 10.89 7.33 6.90
CA ASN A 604 9.63 7.53 7.63
C ASN A 604 8.35 7.12 6.86
N LEU A 605 8.47 6.35 5.79
CA LEU A 605 7.33 5.84 5.03
C LEU A 605 7.38 4.33 4.90
N ALA A 606 6.21 3.73 4.82
CA ALA A 606 6.00 2.32 4.53
C ALA A 606 5.03 2.16 3.37
N LYS A 607 5.19 1.12 2.53
CA LYS A 607 4.37 0.88 1.34
C LYS A 607 2.88 0.74 1.65
N SER A 608 2.54 0.15 2.79
CA SER A 608 1.16 -0.05 3.21
C SER A 608 1.04 0.14 4.71
N VAL A 609 0.08 0.95 5.16
CA VAL A 609 -0.19 1.24 6.57
C VAL A 609 -1.31 0.30 7.04
N THR A 610 -0.95 -0.78 7.74
CA THR A 610 -1.88 -1.82 8.22
C THR A 610 -2.13 -1.76 9.73
N VAL A 611 -1.64 -0.72 10.37
CA VAL A 611 -1.88 -0.41 11.79
C VAL A 611 -2.29 1.05 11.92
N GLU A 612 -3.00 1.35 12.98
CA GLU A 612 -3.41 2.70 13.35
C GLU A 612 -2.36 3.41 14.20
#